data_a9a0a4de8fbf1eecf4c57edc0e0ce4e1
#
_entry.id   a9a0a4de8fbf1eecf4c57edc0e0ce4e1
#
_cell.length_a   1.000
_cell.length_b   1.000
_cell.length_c   1.000
_cell.angle_alpha   90.00
_cell.angle_beta   90.00
_cell.angle_gamma   90.00
#
_symmetry.space_group_name_H-M   'P 1'
#
loop_
_entity.id
_entity.type
_entity.pdbx_description
1 polymer ?
#
loop_
_entity_poly.entity_id
_entity_poly.type
_entity_poly.pdbx_seq_one_letter_code
_entity_poly.pdbx_strand_id
1 'polypeptide(L)'
;MQNQKKDTTTLKHPWTRPTLTEIKTDQIKQQEEEALYQLLTSEEGFRLVTGSTPSDHRLKEDKQDFDALEVVQSINAYDFAWKGTDHREFGFMAHEIQQVLPYLVTGQKDQVDENGQPIIQRVNYAKLTPILLRAVQQQQEMIEKLQQQVQELSSVLSNATSKL
;
A
#
# COMPACT_ATOMS: atom_id res chain seq x y z
N MET A 1 38.41 55.57 -7.97
CA MET A 1 37.47 54.42 -8.00
C MET A 1 38.14 53.28 -8.74
N GLN A 2 38.72 52.33 -7.99
CA GLN A 2 39.42 51.18 -8.54
C GLN A 2 38.48 49.97 -8.54
N ASN A 3 38.24 49.48 -9.74
CA ASN A 3 37.40 48.29 -9.99
C ASN A 3 38.24 47.05 -9.76
N GLN A 4 38.05 46.30 -8.67
CA GLN A 4 38.64 45.01 -8.43
C GLN A 4 37.86 43.95 -9.20
N LYS A 5 38.44 43.41 -10.25
CA LYS A 5 37.98 42.14 -10.88
C LYS A 5 38.25 41.01 -9.92
N LYS A 6 37.18 40.29 -9.52
CA LYS A 6 37.29 38.99 -8.84
C LYS A 6 37.69 37.96 -9.86
N ASP A 7 38.92 37.45 -9.76
CA ASP A 7 39.41 36.27 -10.43
C ASP A 7 38.73 35.03 -9.80
N THR A 8 37.79 34.42 -10.53
CA THR A 8 37.26 33.12 -10.18
C THR A 8 38.13 32.06 -10.87
N THR A 9 39.30 31.79 -10.30
CA THR A 9 40.10 30.66 -10.71
C THR A 9 39.45 29.38 -10.20
N THR A 10 38.68 28.72 -11.05
CA THR A 10 38.19 27.35 -10.83
C THR A 10 39.44 26.45 -10.81
N LEU A 11 39.82 26.02 -9.62
CA LEU A 11 40.85 24.98 -9.45
C LEU A 11 40.32 23.69 -10.11
N LYS A 12 40.79 23.46 -11.36
CA LYS A 12 40.64 22.16 -12.00
C LYS A 12 41.48 21.19 -11.17
N HIS A 13 40.88 20.26 -10.48
CA HIS A 13 41.56 19.14 -9.84
C HIS A 13 42.41 18.45 -10.92
N PRO A 14 43.73 18.26 -10.70
CA PRO A 14 44.55 17.55 -11.66
C PRO A 14 43.99 16.12 -11.78
N TRP A 15 43.77 15.71 -13.05
CA TRP A 15 43.31 14.36 -13.34
C TRP A 15 44.32 13.33 -12.77
N THR A 16 43.89 12.50 -11.86
CA THR A 16 44.63 11.38 -11.30
C THR A 16 44.04 10.08 -11.88
N ARG A 17 44.92 9.16 -12.24
CA ARG A 17 44.48 7.86 -12.79
C ARG A 17 43.76 7.10 -11.70
N PRO A 18 42.49 6.67 -11.89
CA PRO A 18 41.74 5.96 -10.88
C PRO A 18 42.39 4.62 -10.52
N THR A 19 42.30 4.23 -9.27
CA THR A 19 42.78 2.95 -8.78
C THR A 19 41.89 1.81 -9.25
N LEU A 20 42.38 0.58 -9.23
CA LEU A 20 41.57 -0.60 -9.59
C LEU A 20 40.34 -0.75 -8.73
N THR A 21 40.41 -0.29 -7.48
CA THR A 21 39.25 -0.30 -6.52
C THR A 21 38.20 0.73 -6.92
N GLU A 22 38.61 1.94 -7.31
CA GLU A 22 37.71 3.00 -7.78
C GLU A 22 36.99 2.59 -9.06
N ILE A 23 37.73 1.98 -10.02
CA ILE A 23 37.15 1.46 -11.28
C ILE A 23 36.11 0.38 -10.99
N LYS A 24 36.37 -0.54 -10.06
CA LYS A 24 35.40 -1.58 -9.69
C LYS A 24 34.16 -0.99 -9.01
N THR A 25 34.35 0.01 -8.15
CA THR A 25 33.23 0.69 -7.48
C THR A 25 32.34 1.42 -8.49
N ASP A 26 32.94 2.08 -9.48
CA ASP A 26 32.17 2.78 -10.52
C ASP A 26 31.43 1.79 -11.44
N GLN A 27 32.03 0.65 -11.75
CA GLN A 27 31.36 -0.41 -12.51
C GLN A 27 30.16 -1.01 -11.75
N ILE A 28 30.31 -1.22 -10.43
CA ILE A 28 29.21 -1.71 -9.59
C ILE A 28 28.08 -0.69 -9.57
N LYS A 29 28.37 0.60 -9.37
CA LYS A 29 27.36 1.67 -9.41
C LYS A 29 26.64 1.75 -10.74
N GLN A 30 27.36 1.64 -11.86
CA GLN A 30 26.75 1.64 -13.19
C GLN A 30 25.81 0.43 -13.39
N GLN A 31 26.20 -0.75 -12.89
CA GLN A 31 25.35 -1.93 -12.96
C GLN A 31 24.09 -1.79 -12.08
N GLU A 32 24.23 -1.19 -10.90
CA GLU A 32 23.10 -0.92 -10.01
C GLU A 32 22.14 0.12 -10.61
N GLU A 33 22.68 1.20 -11.22
CA GLU A 33 21.88 2.20 -11.92
C GLU A 33 21.14 1.61 -13.13
N GLU A 34 21.80 0.80 -13.94
CA GLU A 34 21.17 0.12 -15.07
C GLU A 34 20.09 -0.86 -14.61
N ALA A 35 20.37 -1.66 -13.57
CA ALA A 35 19.39 -2.58 -13.01
C ALA A 35 18.17 -1.83 -12.43
N LEU A 36 18.39 -0.69 -11.77
CA LEU A 36 17.32 0.17 -11.28
C LEU A 36 16.50 0.77 -12.44
N TYR A 37 17.17 1.23 -13.49
CA TYR A 37 16.52 1.75 -14.69
C TYR A 37 15.66 0.68 -15.37
N GLN A 38 16.18 -0.54 -15.55
CA GLN A 38 15.44 -1.66 -16.12
C GLN A 38 14.23 -2.04 -15.23
N LEU A 39 14.39 -2.03 -13.92
CA LEU A 39 13.29 -2.27 -13.00
C LEU A 39 12.22 -1.18 -13.13
N LEU A 40 12.59 0.10 -13.11
CA LEU A 40 11.64 1.22 -13.17
C LEU A 40 10.90 1.31 -14.52
N THR A 41 11.55 0.88 -15.61
CA THR A 41 10.96 0.85 -16.95
C THR A 41 10.17 -0.43 -17.24
N SER A 42 10.28 -1.44 -16.38
CA SER A 42 9.47 -2.66 -16.47
C SER A 42 8.02 -2.39 -16.05
N GLU A 43 7.11 -3.28 -16.46
CA GLU A 43 5.70 -3.21 -16.02
C GLU A 43 5.57 -3.29 -14.50
N GLU A 44 6.43 -4.06 -13.84
CA GLU A 44 6.47 -4.19 -12.38
C GLU A 44 7.01 -2.92 -11.71
N GLY A 45 8.04 -2.30 -12.24
CA GLY A 45 8.56 -1.03 -11.76
C GLY A 45 7.59 0.12 -11.97
N PHE A 46 6.92 0.18 -13.14
CA PHE A 46 5.86 1.15 -13.38
C PHE A 46 4.73 1.02 -12.35
N ARG A 47 4.32 -0.21 -12.02
CA ARG A 47 3.33 -0.50 -11.00
C ARG A 47 3.76 -0.07 -9.60
N LEU A 48 5.04 -0.27 -9.25
CA LEU A 48 5.61 0.16 -7.96
C LEU A 48 5.62 1.68 -7.81
N VAL A 49 6.01 2.39 -8.87
CA VAL A 49 6.15 3.86 -8.86
C VAL A 49 4.79 4.57 -8.96
N THR A 50 3.89 4.09 -9.79
CA THR A 50 2.60 4.75 -10.05
C THR A 50 1.46 4.24 -9.18
N GLY A 51 1.64 3.11 -8.49
CA GLY A 51 0.58 2.40 -7.78
C GLY A 51 -0.50 1.81 -8.70
N SER A 52 -0.31 1.90 -10.03
CA SER A 52 -1.25 1.39 -11.01
C SER A 52 -1.19 -0.14 -11.07
N THR A 53 -2.34 -0.77 -11.19
CA THR A 53 -2.46 -2.21 -11.38
C THR A 53 -3.29 -2.47 -12.64
N PRO A 54 -2.85 -3.37 -13.55
CA PRO A 54 -3.64 -3.76 -14.71
C PRO A 54 -5.05 -4.18 -14.29
N SER A 55 -6.07 -3.61 -14.94
CA SER A 55 -7.47 -3.86 -14.58
C SER A 55 -8.39 -3.91 -15.82
N ASP A 56 -7.82 -4.16 -17.00
CA ASP A 56 -8.55 -4.28 -18.24
C ASP A 56 -9.54 -5.48 -18.15
N HIS A 57 -10.77 -5.27 -18.62
CA HIS A 57 -11.82 -6.30 -18.61
C HIS A 57 -11.44 -7.55 -19.40
N ARG A 58 -10.60 -7.43 -20.44
CA ARG A 58 -10.11 -8.54 -21.27
C ARG A 58 -9.19 -9.51 -20.51
N LEU A 59 -8.68 -9.10 -19.35
CA LEU A 59 -7.84 -9.90 -18.47
C LEU A 59 -8.62 -10.56 -17.33
N LYS A 60 -9.96 -10.38 -17.29
CA LYS A 60 -10.81 -10.81 -16.18
C LYS A 60 -12.00 -11.61 -16.70
N GLU A 61 -12.29 -12.70 -16.04
CA GLU A 61 -13.45 -13.53 -16.29
C GLU A 61 -14.14 -13.93 -14.97
N ASP A 62 -15.29 -14.54 -15.03
CA ASP A 62 -16.04 -15.08 -13.89
C ASP A 62 -16.25 -14.06 -12.74
N LYS A 63 -16.80 -12.88 -13.10
CA LYS A 63 -17.10 -11.82 -12.12
C LYS A 63 -18.25 -12.26 -11.21
N GLN A 64 -18.00 -12.37 -9.90
CA GLN A 64 -18.95 -12.73 -8.87
C GLN A 64 -19.09 -11.66 -7.80
N ASP A 65 -20.27 -11.59 -7.18
CA ASP A 65 -20.49 -10.80 -5.97
C ASP A 65 -19.92 -11.52 -4.75
N PHE A 66 -19.57 -10.75 -3.71
CA PHE A 66 -19.04 -11.27 -2.46
C PHE A 66 -19.53 -10.46 -1.27
N ASP A 67 -19.59 -11.08 -0.09
CA ASP A 67 -19.92 -10.42 1.17
C ASP A 67 -18.66 -9.78 1.76
N ALA A 68 -18.57 -8.45 1.59
CA ALA A 68 -17.43 -7.68 2.08
C ALA A 68 -17.56 -7.34 3.57
N LEU A 69 -18.77 -7.27 4.12
CA LEU A 69 -18.95 -6.96 5.55
C LEU A 69 -18.41 -8.09 6.42
N GLU A 70 -18.66 -9.34 6.05
CA GLU A 70 -18.11 -10.50 6.76
C GLU A 70 -16.56 -10.45 6.75
N VAL A 71 -15.98 -10.16 5.61
CA VAL A 71 -14.51 -10.04 5.48
C VAL A 71 -13.96 -8.92 6.38
N VAL A 72 -14.55 -7.72 6.32
CA VAL A 72 -14.09 -6.56 7.10
C VAL A 72 -14.24 -6.79 8.60
N GLN A 73 -15.31 -7.45 9.04
CA GLN A 73 -15.54 -7.80 10.44
C GLN A 73 -14.54 -8.84 10.98
N SER A 74 -13.93 -9.63 10.09
CA SER A 74 -12.94 -10.64 10.45
C SER A 74 -11.52 -10.08 10.57
N ILE A 75 -11.30 -8.81 10.24
CA ILE A 75 -9.99 -8.14 10.22
C ILE A 75 -9.91 -7.12 11.35
N ASN A 76 -8.83 -7.15 12.14
CA ASN A 76 -8.55 -6.19 13.18
C ASN A 76 -7.55 -5.13 12.71
N ALA A 77 -7.90 -3.87 12.92
CA ALA A 77 -6.99 -2.74 12.76
C ALA A 77 -6.48 -2.29 14.15
N TYR A 78 -5.24 -1.89 14.22
CA TYR A 78 -4.58 -1.51 15.46
C TYR A 78 -3.90 -0.15 15.34
N ASP A 79 -3.83 0.56 16.46
CA ASP A 79 -2.83 1.59 16.72
C ASP A 79 -1.62 0.92 17.36
N PHE A 80 -0.46 0.93 16.70
CA PHE A 80 0.74 0.26 17.16
C PHE A 80 1.96 1.19 17.16
N ALA A 81 2.97 0.85 17.97
CA ALA A 81 4.27 1.52 17.95
C ALA A 81 5.30 0.65 17.23
N TRP A 82 6.15 1.27 16.44
CA TRP A 82 7.32 0.60 15.88
C TRP A 82 8.35 0.31 16.98
N LYS A 83 8.82 -0.93 17.07
CA LYS A 83 9.81 -1.34 18.08
C LYS A 83 11.06 -0.45 18.01
N GLY A 84 11.46 0.06 19.19
CA GLY A 84 12.65 0.92 19.32
C GLY A 84 12.46 2.37 18.88
N THR A 85 11.21 2.80 18.64
CA THR A 85 10.87 4.17 18.30
C THR A 85 9.65 4.64 19.09
N ASP A 86 9.42 5.97 19.16
CA ASP A 86 8.21 6.57 19.71
C ASP A 86 7.13 6.76 18.61
N HIS A 87 7.42 6.30 17.38
CA HIS A 87 6.49 6.44 16.24
C HIS A 87 5.34 5.44 16.34
N ARG A 88 4.11 5.97 16.31
CA ARG A 88 2.86 5.20 16.26
C ARG A 88 2.18 5.35 14.92
N GLU A 89 1.48 4.28 14.51
CA GLU A 89 0.80 4.22 13.23
C GLU A 89 -0.43 3.29 13.33
N PHE A 90 -1.40 3.51 12.45
CA PHE A 90 -2.54 2.62 12.30
C PHE A 90 -2.27 1.56 11.22
N GLY A 91 -2.59 0.31 11.52
CA GLY A 91 -2.39 -0.75 10.56
C GLY A 91 -2.81 -2.12 11.04
N PHE A 92 -2.32 -3.13 10.35
CA PHE A 92 -2.69 -4.52 10.55
C PHE A 92 -1.51 -5.37 10.98
N MET A 93 -1.78 -6.47 11.66
CA MET A 93 -0.80 -7.54 11.86
C MET A 93 -0.86 -8.48 10.64
N ALA A 94 0.26 -8.58 9.92
CA ALA A 94 0.31 -9.31 8.64
C ALA A 94 -0.14 -10.77 8.78
N HIS A 95 0.23 -11.46 9.86
CA HIS A 95 -0.14 -12.84 10.11
C HIS A 95 -1.65 -13.04 10.37
N GLU A 96 -2.36 -12.01 10.89
CA GLU A 96 -3.82 -12.05 11.07
C GLU A 96 -4.52 -11.84 9.73
N ILE A 97 -4.09 -10.85 8.94
CA ILE A 97 -4.60 -10.65 7.57
C ILE A 97 -4.39 -11.92 6.73
N GLN A 98 -3.26 -12.60 6.89
CA GLN A 98 -2.96 -13.81 6.13
C GLN A 98 -3.96 -14.94 6.34
N GLN A 99 -4.61 -15.01 7.51
CA GLN A 99 -5.64 -16.01 7.80
C GLN A 99 -6.94 -15.76 7.04
N VAL A 100 -7.30 -14.51 6.80
CA VAL A 100 -8.55 -14.11 6.14
C VAL A 100 -8.33 -13.87 4.65
N LEU A 101 -7.26 -13.16 4.29
CA LEU A 101 -6.93 -12.71 2.93
C LEU A 101 -5.46 -13.04 2.60
N PRO A 102 -5.10 -14.32 2.42
CA PRO A 102 -3.70 -14.72 2.22
C PRO A 102 -3.04 -14.06 1.02
N TYR A 103 -3.77 -13.75 -0.04
CA TYR A 103 -3.25 -13.11 -1.25
C TYR A 103 -2.85 -11.62 -1.06
N LEU A 104 -3.17 -11.02 0.08
CA LEU A 104 -2.72 -9.68 0.46
C LEU A 104 -1.34 -9.68 1.12
N VAL A 105 -0.84 -10.83 1.54
CA VAL A 105 0.36 -10.92 2.38
C VAL A 105 1.47 -11.66 1.65
N THR A 106 2.67 -11.14 1.71
CA THR A 106 3.88 -11.83 1.28
C THR A 106 4.74 -12.20 2.48
N GLY A 107 5.45 -13.34 2.41
CA GLY A 107 6.20 -13.92 3.52
C GLY A 107 5.32 -14.74 4.46
N GLN A 108 5.96 -15.45 5.38
CA GLN A 108 5.31 -16.27 6.39
C GLN A 108 5.61 -15.74 7.79
N LYS A 109 4.71 -16.00 8.73
CA LYS A 109 4.94 -15.65 10.13
C LYS A 109 6.19 -16.35 10.63
N ASP A 110 7.05 -15.59 11.34
CA ASP A 110 8.28 -16.05 11.95
C ASP A 110 9.29 -16.69 10.99
N GLN A 111 9.18 -16.38 9.68
CA GLN A 111 10.10 -16.87 8.66
C GLN A 111 11.49 -16.26 8.84
N VAL A 112 12.51 -17.12 8.65
CA VAL A 112 13.92 -16.71 8.64
C VAL A 112 14.59 -17.17 7.35
N ASP A 113 15.67 -16.50 6.98
CA ASP A 113 16.55 -16.89 5.88
C ASP A 113 17.55 -17.99 6.29
N GLU A 114 18.45 -18.38 5.37
CA GLU A 114 19.49 -19.40 5.60
C GLU A 114 20.49 -19.01 6.70
N ASN A 115 20.57 -17.71 7.03
CA ASN A 115 21.45 -17.16 8.06
C ASN A 115 20.71 -16.94 9.39
N GLY A 116 19.43 -17.33 9.50
CA GLY A 116 18.60 -17.11 10.68
C GLY A 116 18.09 -15.67 10.82
N GLN A 117 18.22 -14.82 9.78
CA GLN A 117 17.70 -13.46 9.81
C GLN A 117 16.18 -13.44 9.51
N PRO A 118 15.40 -12.60 10.21
CA PRO A 118 13.96 -12.51 9.98
C PRO A 118 13.60 -12.06 8.57
N ILE A 119 12.75 -12.82 7.88
CA ILE A 119 12.09 -12.41 6.65
C ILE A 119 10.77 -11.75 7.02
N ILE A 120 10.67 -10.45 6.80
CA ILE A 120 9.54 -9.63 7.27
C ILE A 120 8.34 -9.81 6.35
N GLN A 121 7.18 -10.15 6.93
CA GLN A 121 5.90 -10.15 6.23
C GLN A 121 5.52 -8.74 5.76
N ARG A 122 4.82 -8.64 4.62
CA ARG A 122 4.33 -7.39 4.06
C ARG A 122 2.87 -7.51 3.69
N VAL A 123 2.08 -6.46 3.94
CA VAL A 123 0.67 -6.37 3.56
C VAL A 123 0.51 -5.41 2.39
N ASN A 124 -0.19 -5.85 1.34
CA ASN A 124 -0.58 -4.98 0.23
C ASN A 124 -1.90 -4.28 0.54
N TYR A 125 -1.83 -3.11 1.15
CA TYR A 125 -2.99 -2.30 1.54
C TYR A 125 -3.88 -1.90 0.35
N ALA A 126 -3.31 -1.68 -0.83
CA ALA A 126 -4.08 -1.28 -2.02
C ALA A 126 -5.12 -2.33 -2.44
N LYS A 127 -4.85 -3.61 -2.20
CA LYS A 127 -5.79 -4.70 -2.50
C LYS A 127 -7.01 -4.73 -1.56
N LEU A 128 -7.00 -4.01 -0.44
CA LEU A 128 -8.17 -3.84 0.44
C LEU A 128 -9.20 -2.86 -0.13
N THR A 129 -8.79 -1.96 -1.03
CA THR A 129 -9.67 -0.91 -1.56
C THR A 129 -10.98 -1.44 -2.14
N PRO A 130 -11.01 -2.45 -3.04
CA PRO A 130 -12.28 -2.97 -3.56
C PRO A 130 -13.14 -3.65 -2.49
N ILE A 131 -12.53 -4.26 -1.47
CA ILE A 131 -13.25 -4.88 -0.35
C ILE A 131 -13.92 -3.79 0.49
N LEU A 132 -13.20 -2.73 0.84
CA LEU A 132 -13.73 -1.59 1.58
C LEU A 132 -14.83 -0.87 0.80
N LEU A 133 -14.65 -0.68 -0.52
CA LEU A 133 -15.69 -0.11 -1.37
C LEU A 133 -16.98 -0.93 -1.30
N ARG A 134 -16.90 -2.25 -1.46
CA ARG A 134 -18.08 -3.13 -1.40
C ARG A 134 -18.71 -3.13 0.00
N ALA A 135 -17.91 -3.12 1.07
CA ALA A 135 -18.42 -3.03 2.45
C ALA A 135 -19.21 -1.73 2.67
N VAL A 136 -18.70 -0.59 2.19
CA VAL A 136 -19.43 0.69 2.25
C VAL A 136 -20.73 0.65 1.45
N GLN A 137 -20.74 0.03 0.27
CA GLN A 137 -21.97 -0.16 -0.53
C GLN A 137 -22.99 -1.01 0.22
N GLN A 138 -22.58 -2.13 0.82
CA GLN A 138 -23.47 -2.98 1.60
C GLN A 138 -24.00 -2.25 2.86
N GLN A 139 -23.17 -1.47 3.53
CA GLN A 139 -23.61 -0.62 4.64
C GLN A 139 -24.64 0.41 4.18
N GLN A 140 -24.47 1.03 3.02
CA GLN A 140 -25.42 1.98 2.46
C GLN A 140 -26.77 1.30 2.15
N GLU A 141 -26.76 0.13 1.54
CA GLU A 141 -27.97 -0.69 1.30
C GLU A 141 -28.71 -1.01 2.59
N MET A 142 -27.98 -1.34 3.67
CA MET A 142 -28.56 -1.60 4.98
C MET A 142 -29.17 -0.35 5.61
N ILE A 143 -28.52 0.80 5.50
CA ILE A 143 -29.01 2.08 6.00
C ILE A 143 -30.31 2.45 5.30
N GLU A 144 -30.40 2.34 4.00
CA GLU A 144 -31.60 2.63 3.22
C GLU A 144 -32.76 1.71 3.61
N LYS A 145 -32.49 0.42 3.81
CA LYS A 145 -33.48 -0.54 4.29
C LYS A 145 -33.99 -0.20 5.71
N LEU A 146 -33.09 0.18 6.60
CA LEU A 146 -33.47 0.59 7.96
C LEU A 146 -34.31 1.89 7.95
N GLN A 147 -33.93 2.86 7.12
CA GLN A 147 -34.69 4.10 6.95
C GLN A 147 -36.11 3.83 6.46
N GLN A 148 -36.28 2.95 5.50
CA GLN A 148 -37.58 2.53 5.02
C GLN A 148 -38.41 1.86 6.13
N GLN A 149 -37.84 0.94 6.91
CA GLN A 149 -38.51 0.29 8.02
C GLN A 149 -38.96 1.29 9.11
N VAL A 150 -38.11 2.26 9.45
CA VAL A 150 -38.44 3.34 10.39
C VAL A 150 -39.60 4.18 9.87
N GLN A 151 -39.62 4.50 8.59
CA GLN A 151 -40.70 5.28 7.98
C GLN A 151 -42.03 4.53 7.96
N GLU A 152 -42.01 3.24 7.66
CA GLU A 152 -43.19 2.35 7.73
C GLU A 152 -43.71 2.28 9.14
N LEU A 153 -42.87 2.04 10.14
CA LEU A 153 -43.27 2.00 11.57
C LEU A 153 -43.85 3.34 12.02
N SER A 154 -43.26 4.46 11.64
CA SER A 154 -43.75 5.80 11.97
C SER A 154 -45.14 6.05 11.38
N SER A 155 -45.40 5.59 10.16
CA SER A 155 -46.71 5.71 9.51
C SER A 155 -47.78 4.87 10.20
N VAL A 156 -47.43 3.65 10.63
CA VAL A 156 -48.34 2.75 11.40
C VAL A 156 -48.71 3.37 12.76
N LEU A 157 -47.69 3.91 13.46
CA LEU A 157 -47.91 4.59 14.75
C LEU A 157 -48.82 5.82 14.63
N SER A 158 -48.59 6.67 13.63
CA SER A 158 -49.40 7.84 13.33
C SER A 158 -50.87 7.48 13.05
N ASN A 159 -51.06 6.41 12.26
CA ASN A 159 -52.41 5.90 11.96
C ASN A 159 -53.11 5.27 13.17
N ALA A 160 -52.35 4.66 14.08
CA ALA A 160 -52.92 4.10 15.31
C ALA A 160 -53.33 5.20 16.31
N THR A 161 -52.54 6.26 16.47
CA THR A 161 -52.83 7.38 17.36
C THR A 161 -53.99 8.28 16.85
N SER A 162 -54.19 8.35 15.54
CA SER A 162 -55.30 9.14 14.95
C SER A 162 -56.68 8.45 15.06
N LYS A 163 -56.72 7.20 15.51
CA LYS A 163 -57.96 6.42 15.70
C LYS A 163 -58.44 6.36 17.16
N LEU A 164 -57.71 6.96 18.07
CA LEU A 164 -58.05 7.12 19.47
C LEU A 164 -58.63 8.50 19.73
#